data_6fb49d74d1b343e2f55baa00a318712d
#
_entry.id   6fb49d74d1b343e2f55baa00a318712d
#
_cell.length_a   1.000
_cell.length_b   1.000
_cell.length_c   1.000
_cell.angle_alpha   90.00
_cell.angle_beta   90.00
_cell.angle_gamma   90.00
#
_symmetry.space_group_name_H-M   'P 1'
#
loop_
_entity.id
_entity.type
_entity.pdbx_description
1 polymer ?
#
loop_
_entity_poly.entity_id
_entity_poly.type
_entity_poly.pdbx_seq_one_letter_code
_entity_poly.pdbx_strand_id
1 'polypeptide(L)'
;MTLRNVEIRDAAGWTIRLFRCDGVIVDGISVFSLSMGNNDGIDIDAKNVLITGCQFECDDDGICLKSDDPNFLPENITVTNCIIASNCNPIKFGTASWAGFRNITISNCVIRPTTESNIWDWSKEYKSIDPKTKTGLAGIAIESVDGGIIEHVTISNITMKGIITPIFICLNHRRMNYHNGTSGIIRDLHFSNITAVAEGIIPTLICGTSTGRISDITLRDITVEHAGGEKIMLTPVPENLKGYPENRMYGKQNPAGGLYIRHADNILIENYRIHQRKTDHRPAIFLDDATNIHIEKLQSTGSVSKAIIETNKCNKITLEGHLV
;
A
#
# COMPACT_ATOMS: atom_id res chain seq x y z
N MET A 1 -16.31 -21.51 9.33
CA MET A 1 -16.37 -20.84 10.66
C MET A 1 -17.09 -19.50 10.51
N THR A 2 -17.83 -19.06 11.53
CA THR A 2 -18.43 -17.71 11.51
C THR A 2 -18.11 -17.00 12.82
N LEU A 3 -17.59 -15.77 12.71
CA LEU A 3 -17.37 -14.84 13.81
C LEU A 3 -18.28 -13.63 13.57
N ARG A 4 -19.23 -13.38 14.48
CA ARG A 4 -20.26 -12.35 14.26
C ARG A 4 -20.64 -11.61 15.53
N ASN A 5 -20.83 -10.28 15.41
CA ASN A 5 -21.39 -9.42 16.45
C ASN A 5 -20.65 -9.53 17.79
N VAL A 6 -19.34 -9.56 17.77
CA VAL A 6 -18.50 -9.57 18.97
C VAL A 6 -17.58 -8.35 18.98
N GLU A 7 -17.25 -7.90 20.18
CA GLU A 7 -16.21 -6.89 20.42
C GLU A 7 -15.01 -7.58 21.05
N ILE A 8 -13.81 -7.30 20.52
CA ILE A 8 -12.53 -7.83 21.00
C ILE A 8 -11.63 -6.63 21.35
N ARG A 9 -11.06 -6.66 22.55
CA ARG A 9 -10.22 -5.56 23.07
C ARG A 9 -8.87 -6.04 23.56
N ASP A 10 -7.88 -5.18 23.41
CA ASP A 10 -6.58 -5.22 24.10
C ASP A 10 -5.88 -6.57 24.07
N ALA A 11 -5.77 -7.14 22.87
CA ALA A 11 -5.04 -8.39 22.68
C ALA A 11 -3.54 -8.21 22.97
N ALA A 12 -2.90 -9.26 23.43
CA ALA A 12 -1.47 -9.29 23.74
C ALA A 12 -0.56 -9.43 22.51
N GLY A 13 -1.10 -9.35 21.32
CA GLY A 13 -0.43 -9.49 20.04
C GLY A 13 -1.48 -9.49 18.95
N TRP A 14 -1.29 -10.17 17.82
CA TRP A 14 -2.27 -10.29 16.74
C TRP A 14 -3.64 -10.67 17.29
N THR A 15 -4.61 -9.77 17.13
CA THR A 15 -5.90 -9.89 17.81
C THR A 15 -6.70 -11.08 17.32
N ILE A 16 -6.81 -11.26 16.01
CA ILE A 16 -7.49 -12.40 15.38
C ILE A 16 -6.54 -12.99 14.36
N ARG A 17 -6.28 -14.29 14.45
CA ARG A 17 -5.52 -14.99 13.43
C ARG A 17 -6.33 -16.13 12.82
N LEU A 18 -6.59 -16.02 11.53
CA LEU A 18 -7.14 -17.10 10.71
C LEU A 18 -5.99 -17.88 10.08
N PHE A 19 -5.61 -19.01 10.66
CA PHE A 19 -4.48 -19.80 10.19
C PHE A 19 -4.94 -21.07 9.50
N ARG A 20 -4.65 -21.18 8.20
CA ARG A 20 -5.05 -22.31 7.32
C ARG A 20 -6.53 -22.67 7.40
N CYS A 21 -7.37 -21.66 7.61
CA CYS A 21 -8.82 -21.84 7.60
C CYS A 21 -9.34 -21.90 6.15
N ASP A 22 -10.47 -22.58 5.97
CA ASP A 22 -11.21 -22.60 4.72
C ASP A 22 -12.70 -22.39 5.01
N GLY A 23 -13.32 -21.41 4.32
CA GLY A 23 -14.72 -21.04 4.55
C GLY A 23 -14.94 -20.27 5.85
N VAL A 24 -14.57 -18.97 5.87
CA VAL A 24 -14.70 -18.10 7.04
C VAL A 24 -15.58 -16.90 6.74
N ILE A 25 -16.50 -16.60 7.64
CA ILE A 25 -17.29 -15.36 7.61
C ILE A 25 -16.99 -14.57 8.89
N VAL A 26 -16.58 -13.31 8.72
CA VAL A 26 -16.40 -12.33 9.79
C VAL A 26 -17.37 -11.17 9.51
N ASP A 27 -18.37 -11.00 10.36
CA ASP A 27 -19.49 -10.10 10.09
C ASP A 27 -19.84 -9.26 11.31
N GLY A 28 -19.83 -7.94 11.17
CA GLY A 28 -20.27 -6.98 12.18
C GLY A 28 -19.47 -7.04 13.48
N ILE A 29 -18.18 -7.35 13.43
CA ILE A 29 -17.32 -7.34 14.61
C ILE A 29 -16.67 -5.97 14.83
N SER A 30 -16.28 -5.70 16.07
CA SER A 30 -15.45 -4.56 16.45
C SER A 30 -14.16 -5.05 17.11
N VAL A 31 -13.03 -4.57 16.63
CA VAL A 31 -11.72 -4.80 17.25
C VAL A 31 -11.17 -3.48 17.73
N PHE A 32 -10.78 -3.40 18.98
CA PHE A 32 -10.14 -2.25 19.59
C PHE A 32 -8.90 -2.72 20.35
N SER A 33 -7.72 -2.57 19.76
CA SER A 33 -6.47 -3.13 20.30
C SER A 33 -5.32 -2.15 20.12
N LEU A 34 -5.11 -1.32 21.15
CA LEU A 34 -4.14 -0.21 21.16
C LEU A 34 -3.14 -0.31 22.35
N SER A 35 -3.02 -1.49 22.93
CA SER A 35 -2.30 -1.66 24.21
C SER A 35 -0.81 -1.94 24.04
N MET A 36 -0.38 -2.45 22.88
CA MET A 36 1.02 -2.80 22.63
C MET A 36 1.33 -2.93 21.13
N GLY A 37 2.61 -3.07 20.75
CA GLY A 37 3.03 -3.35 19.38
C GLY A 37 2.58 -4.72 18.89
N ASN A 38 2.53 -4.90 17.57
CA ASN A 38 1.99 -6.07 16.89
C ASN A 38 0.53 -6.39 17.27
N ASN A 39 -0.25 -5.35 17.56
CA ASN A 39 -1.69 -5.45 17.76
C ASN A 39 -2.45 -5.41 16.42
N ASP A 40 -2.09 -6.28 15.49
CA ASP A 40 -2.80 -6.40 14.23
C ASP A 40 -4.28 -6.72 14.50
N GLY A 41 -5.19 -6.13 13.73
CA GLY A 41 -6.62 -6.33 13.92
C GLY A 41 -7.06 -7.74 13.54
N ILE A 42 -6.77 -8.14 12.30
CA ILE A 42 -7.01 -9.51 11.83
C ILE A 42 -5.94 -9.94 10.82
N ASP A 43 -5.30 -11.07 11.08
CA ASP A 43 -4.33 -11.72 10.19
C ASP A 43 -4.97 -12.91 9.48
N ILE A 44 -4.93 -12.89 8.15
CA ILE A 44 -5.68 -13.82 7.29
C ILE A 44 -4.69 -14.67 6.50
N ASP A 45 -4.40 -15.87 6.96
CA ASP A 45 -3.74 -16.95 6.23
C ASP A 45 -4.79 -18.05 5.98
N ALA A 46 -5.73 -17.79 5.07
CA ALA A 46 -6.94 -18.57 4.90
C ALA A 46 -7.49 -18.51 3.47
N LYS A 47 -8.45 -19.38 3.16
CA LYS A 47 -9.17 -19.43 1.89
C LYS A 47 -10.68 -19.21 2.08
N ASN A 48 -11.32 -18.69 1.03
CA ASN A 48 -12.77 -18.51 0.97
C ASN A 48 -13.29 -17.71 2.18
N VAL A 49 -12.76 -16.46 2.31
CA VAL A 49 -13.02 -15.58 3.45
C VAL A 49 -13.90 -14.41 3.03
N LEU A 50 -14.93 -14.14 3.81
CA LEU A 50 -15.72 -12.91 3.72
C LEU A 50 -15.59 -12.13 5.03
N ILE A 51 -15.14 -10.87 4.93
CA ILE A 51 -15.15 -9.90 6.03
C ILE A 51 -16.06 -8.75 5.64
N THR A 52 -17.09 -8.47 6.43
CA THR A 52 -18.06 -7.42 6.11
C THR A 52 -18.60 -6.71 7.34
N GLY A 53 -18.87 -5.39 7.19
CA GLY A 53 -19.51 -4.59 8.23
C GLY A 53 -18.71 -4.44 9.52
N CYS A 54 -17.39 -4.59 9.47
CA CYS A 54 -16.51 -4.63 10.63
C CYS A 54 -15.85 -3.29 10.91
N GLN A 55 -15.47 -3.08 12.17
CA GLN A 55 -14.67 -1.93 12.60
C GLN A 55 -13.37 -2.43 13.25
N PHE A 56 -12.25 -1.90 12.78
CA PHE A 56 -10.92 -2.19 13.33
C PHE A 56 -10.28 -0.89 13.81
N GLU A 57 -9.77 -0.89 15.02
CA GLU A 57 -8.94 0.18 15.56
C GLU A 57 -7.76 -0.45 16.30
N CYS A 58 -6.57 -0.41 15.71
CA CYS A 58 -5.37 -1.11 16.17
C CYS A 58 -4.09 -0.31 15.95
N ASP A 59 -3.10 -0.52 16.81
CA ASP A 59 -1.84 0.20 16.73
C ASP A 59 -0.94 -0.31 15.60
N ASP A 60 -1.04 -1.59 15.24
CA ASP A 60 -0.31 -2.16 14.11
C ASP A 60 -1.24 -2.33 12.89
N ASP A 61 -1.01 -3.31 12.01
CA ASP A 61 -1.75 -3.51 10.78
C ASP A 61 -3.25 -3.77 11.05
N GLY A 62 -4.13 -3.21 10.22
CA GLY A 62 -5.59 -3.33 10.42
C GLY A 62 -6.14 -4.67 9.96
N ILE A 63 -6.33 -4.83 8.65
CA ILE A 63 -6.66 -6.09 7.99
C ILE A 63 -5.43 -6.54 7.22
N CYS A 64 -4.82 -7.62 7.66
CA CYS A 64 -3.54 -8.08 7.17
C CYS A 64 -3.65 -9.49 6.56
N LEU A 65 -3.35 -9.63 5.27
CA LEU A 65 -3.22 -10.93 4.63
C LEU A 65 -1.81 -11.47 4.89
N LYS A 66 -1.71 -12.69 5.37
CA LYS A 66 -0.45 -13.40 5.64
C LYS A 66 -0.38 -14.67 4.81
N SER A 67 0.81 -15.04 4.38
CA SER A 67 1.11 -16.31 3.72
C SER A 67 2.36 -16.88 4.34
N ASP A 68 2.20 -17.64 5.42
CA ASP A 68 3.28 -18.16 6.25
C ASP A 68 3.81 -19.52 5.76
N ASP A 69 3.08 -20.20 4.89
CA ASP A 69 3.42 -21.50 4.36
C ASP A 69 3.50 -21.48 2.82
N PRO A 70 4.64 -21.85 2.20
CA PRO A 70 4.78 -21.90 0.75
C PRO A 70 3.82 -22.91 0.07
N ASN A 71 3.26 -23.86 0.83
CA ASN A 71 2.33 -24.87 0.31
C ASN A 71 0.85 -24.52 0.55
N PHE A 72 0.57 -23.40 1.17
CA PHE A 72 -0.81 -22.94 1.41
C PHE A 72 -0.99 -21.53 0.84
N LEU A 73 -1.74 -21.42 -0.23
CA LEU A 73 -2.02 -20.14 -0.90
C LEU A 73 -3.31 -19.52 -0.34
N PRO A 74 -3.26 -18.41 0.39
CA PRO A 74 -4.44 -17.62 0.71
C PRO A 74 -5.11 -17.09 -0.56
N GLU A 75 -6.40 -17.41 -0.73
CA GLU A 75 -7.15 -17.06 -1.94
C GLU A 75 -8.66 -16.92 -1.70
N ASN A 76 -9.35 -16.26 -2.64
CA ASN A 76 -10.79 -16.03 -2.61
C ASN A 76 -11.21 -15.25 -1.35
N ILE A 77 -10.61 -14.08 -1.14
CA ILE A 77 -10.87 -13.25 0.04
C ILE A 77 -11.62 -12.00 -0.38
N THR A 78 -12.73 -11.72 0.28
CA THR A 78 -13.49 -10.49 0.10
C THR A 78 -13.55 -9.72 1.41
N VAL A 79 -13.15 -8.43 1.35
CA VAL A 79 -13.31 -7.47 2.44
C VAL A 79 -14.18 -6.33 1.96
N THR A 80 -15.27 -6.03 2.66
CA THR A 80 -16.17 -4.95 2.23
C THR A 80 -16.89 -4.28 3.38
N ASN A 81 -17.28 -3.01 3.18
CA ASN A 81 -18.07 -2.23 4.13
C ASN A 81 -17.44 -2.11 5.52
N CYS A 82 -16.12 -1.94 5.59
CA CYS A 82 -15.37 -1.85 6.84
C CYS A 82 -14.87 -0.42 7.12
N ILE A 83 -14.75 -0.09 8.40
CA ILE A 83 -13.99 1.07 8.89
C ILE A 83 -12.71 0.53 9.50
N ILE A 84 -11.57 0.96 8.96
CA ILE A 84 -10.27 0.43 9.34
C ILE A 84 -9.39 1.58 9.83
N ALA A 85 -9.11 1.59 11.12
CA ALA A 85 -8.21 2.52 11.74
C ALA A 85 -6.94 1.80 12.20
N SER A 86 -5.80 2.29 11.74
CA SER A 86 -4.49 1.75 12.11
C SER A 86 -3.45 2.86 12.14
N ASN A 87 -2.50 2.75 13.04
CA ASN A 87 -1.33 3.62 13.06
C ASN A 87 -0.16 3.04 12.26
N CYS A 88 -0.32 1.85 11.69
CA CYS A 88 0.63 1.22 10.77
C CYS A 88 0.01 1.10 9.38
N ASN A 89 -0.43 -0.06 8.93
CA ASN A 89 -1.03 -0.23 7.62
C ASN A 89 -2.48 -0.73 7.76
N PRO A 90 -3.50 0.12 7.53
CA PRO A 90 -4.91 -0.30 7.60
C PRO A 90 -5.24 -1.53 6.74
N ILE A 91 -4.70 -1.59 5.53
CA ILE A 91 -4.81 -2.76 4.65
C ILE A 91 -3.40 -3.20 4.28
N LYS A 92 -3.07 -4.46 4.54
CA LYS A 92 -1.74 -5.02 4.25
C LYS A 92 -1.80 -6.41 3.66
N PHE A 93 -0.94 -6.68 2.70
CA PHE A 93 -0.57 -7.98 2.16
C PHE A 93 0.88 -8.25 2.55
N GLY A 94 1.09 -9.22 3.42
CA GLY A 94 2.43 -9.53 3.93
C GLY A 94 2.60 -9.11 5.40
N THR A 95 3.75 -8.92 5.91
CA THR A 95 5.08 -9.10 5.27
C THR A 95 5.32 -10.57 4.85
N ALA A 96 4.79 -11.56 5.62
CA ALA A 96 4.88 -12.97 5.23
C ALA A 96 4.12 -13.21 3.92
N SER A 97 4.84 -13.61 2.88
CA SER A 97 4.33 -13.72 1.51
C SER A 97 4.92 -14.93 0.77
N TRP A 98 4.98 -16.09 1.44
CA TRP A 98 5.65 -17.29 0.92
C TRP A 98 4.96 -17.90 -0.30
N ALA A 99 3.67 -18.20 -0.25
CA ALA A 99 2.89 -18.65 -1.41
C ALA A 99 2.34 -17.46 -2.21
N GLY A 100 2.18 -16.31 -1.55
CA GLY A 100 1.54 -15.13 -2.13
C GLY A 100 0.05 -15.07 -1.84
N PHE A 101 -0.70 -14.35 -2.70
CA PHE A 101 -2.13 -14.09 -2.52
C PHE A 101 -2.82 -14.04 -3.89
N ARG A 102 -4.04 -14.57 -3.99
CA ARG A 102 -4.78 -14.62 -5.25
C ARG A 102 -6.29 -14.43 -5.08
N ASN A 103 -6.95 -13.83 -6.08
CA ASN A 103 -8.40 -13.60 -6.10
C ASN A 103 -8.88 -12.82 -4.88
N ILE A 104 -8.41 -11.60 -4.73
CA ILE A 104 -8.71 -10.75 -3.57
C ILE A 104 -9.53 -9.55 -4.02
N THR A 105 -10.62 -9.27 -3.32
CA THR A 105 -11.41 -8.05 -3.53
C THR A 105 -11.54 -7.28 -2.21
N ILE A 106 -11.16 -6.01 -2.21
CA ILE A 106 -11.34 -5.11 -1.07
C ILE A 106 -12.11 -3.89 -1.56
N SER A 107 -13.26 -3.59 -0.95
CA SER A 107 -14.12 -2.51 -1.44
C SER A 107 -14.94 -1.82 -0.37
N ASN A 108 -15.41 -0.61 -0.68
CA ASN A 108 -16.34 0.14 0.16
C ASN A 108 -15.82 0.34 1.60
N CYS A 109 -14.55 0.67 1.76
CA CYS A 109 -13.94 0.82 3.07
C CYS A 109 -13.52 2.27 3.33
N VAL A 110 -13.55 2.66 4.61
CA VAL A 110 -13.03 3.93 5.11
C VAL A 110 -11.77 3.64 5.92
N ILE A 111 -10.70 4.34 5.59
CA ILE A 111 -9.39 4.23 6.24
C ILE A 111 -9.10 5.53 6.99
N ARG A 112 -8.64 5.42 8.23
CA ARG A 112 -8.21 6.54 9.06
C ARG A 112 -7.13 6.11 10.06
N PRO A 113 -6.40 7.04 10.68
CA PRO A 113 -5.58 6.70 11.85
C PRO A 113 -6.48 6.38 13.05
N THR A 114 -5.91 5.76 14.06
CA THR A 114 -6.62 5.53 15.32
C THR A 114 -6.91 6.84 16.06
N THR A 115 -7.87 6.81 16.98
CA THR A 115 -8.16 7.95 17.85
C THR A 115 -7.07 8.16 18.89
N GLU A 116 -6.46 7.08 19.35
CA GLU A 116 -5.40 7.06 20.33
C GLU A 116 -4.24 6.18 19.85
N SER A 117 -3.02 6.54 20.13
CA SER A 117 -1.85 5.70 19.98
C SER A 117 -0.89 5.98 21.10
N ASN A 118 -0.38 4.94 21.72
CA ASN A 118 0.64 5.04 22.75
C ASN A 118 2.00 4.50 22.24
N ILE A 119 2.04 3.91 21.05
CA ILE A 119 3.20 3.17 20.54
C ILE A 119 3.83 3.90 19.36
N TRP A 120 3.04 4.26 18.35
CA TRP A 120 3.53 4.86 17.12
C TRP A 120 3.32 6.38 17.08
N ASP A 121 4.42 7.10 16.96
CA ASP A 121 4.46 8.54 16.73
C ASP A 121 5.37 8.82 15.53
N TRP A 122 4.77 8.79 14.35
CA TRP A 122 5.50 8.96 13.09
C TRP A 122 6.07 10.36 12.90
N SER A 123 5.64 11.36 13.66
CA SER A 123 6.22 12.70 13.62
C SER A 123 7.70 12.72 14.05
N LYS A 124 8.11 11.77 14.87
CA LYS A 124 9.52 11.60 15.26
C LYS A 124 10.38 11.13 14.09
N GLU A 125 9.79 10.35 13.19
CA GLU A 125 10.44 9.82 12.01
C GLU A 125 10.34 10.75 10.80
N TYR A 126 9.20 11.42 10.64
CA TYR A 126 8.88 12.26 9.49
C TYR A 126 8.64 13.70 9.92
N LYS A 127 9.65 14.56 9.74
CA LYS A 127 9.58 15.98 10.12
C LYS A 127 8.49 16.80 9.40
N SER A 128 7.93 16.26 8.33
CA SER A 128 6.80 16.87 7.60
C SER A 128 5.47 16.71 8.32
N ILE A 129 5.36 15.79 9.27
CA ILE A 129 4.13 15.49 10.01
C ILE A 129 4.08 16.37 11.25
N ASP A 130 2.93 17.02 11.46
CA ASP A 130 2.65 17.74 12.71
C ASP A 130 2.59 16.72 13.88
N PRO A 131 3.34 16.90 14.97
CA PRO A 131 3.31 16.01 16.12
C PRO A 131 1.93 15.82 16.78
N LYS A 132 0.99 16.71 16.48
CA LYS A 132 -0.39 16.60 16.96
C LYS A 132 -1.28 15.73 16.07
N THR A 133 -0.79 15.37 14.87
CA THR A 133 -1.56 14.61 13.89
C THR A 133 -1.26 13.13 14.04
N LYS A 134 -2.30 12.34 14.31
CA LYS A 134 -2.21 10.89 14.25
C LYS A 134 -2.18 10.44 12.78
N THR A 135 -1.30 9.50 12.45
CA THR A 135 -1.12 9.04 11.08
C THR A 135 -0.87 7.54 11.03
N GLY A 136 -1.43 6.90 10.01
CA GLY A 136 -0.99 5.57 9.58
C GLY A 136 0.22 5.64 8.65
N LEU A 137 0.92 4.54 8.47
CA LEU A 137 2.14 4.46 7.67
C LEU A 137 1.83 4.41 6.16
N ALA A 138 1.09 3.39 5.73
CA ALA A 138 0.58 3.31 4.36
C ALA A 138 -0.88 2.87 4.37
N GLY A 139 -1.73 3.56 3.60
CA GLY A 139 -3.16 3.25 3.54
C GLY A 139 -3.43 1.83 3.03
N ILE A 140 -2.74 1.46 1.95
CA ILE A 140 -2.74 0.12 1.35
C ILE A 140 -1.28 -0.27 1.12
N ALA A 141 -0.81 -1.35 1.75
CA ALA A 141 0.51 -1.91 1.57
C ALA A 141 0.41 -3.31 0.94
N ILE A 142 1.07 -3.55 -0.20
CA ILE A 142 1.10 -4.83 -0.91
C ILE A 142 2.55 -5.25 -1.09
N GLU A 143 2.95 -6.32 -0.40
CA GLU A 143 4.35 -6.71 -0.27
C GLU A 143 4.55 -8.18 -0.66
N SER A 144 5.27 -8.45 -1.76
CA SER A 144 5.81 -9.77 -2.06
C SER A 144 7.31 -9.76 -1.79
N VAL A 145 7.71 -10.32 -0.66
CA VAL A 145 9.09 -10.21 -0.16
C VAL A 145 9.71 -11.52 0.24
N ASP A 146 8.95 -12.60 0.23
CA ASP A 146 9.40 -13.95 0.56
C ASP A 146 9.29 -14.91 -0.65
N GLY A 147 9.05 -14.39 -1.86
CA GLY A 147 9.05 -15.15 -3.11
C GLY A 147 7.68 -15.56 -3.64
N GLY A 148 6.60 -15.21 -2.97
CA GLY A 148 5.23 -15.55 -3.38
C GLY A 148 4.71 -14.73 -4.56
N ILE A 149 3.59 -15.19 -5.14
CA ILE A 149 2.91 -14.54 -6.25
C ILE A 149 1.68 -13.80 -5.73
N ILE A 150 1.57 -12.50 -6.04
CA ILE A 150 0.37 -11.69 -5.76
C ILE A 150 -0.26 -11.35 -7.10
N GLU A 151 -1.48 -11.81 -7.32
CA GLU A 151 -2.20 -11.62 -8.58
C GLU A 151 -3.72 -11.62 -8.41
N HIS A 152 -4.44 -11.07 -9.39
CA HIS A 152 -5.90 -10.97 -9.42
C HIS A 152 -6.45 -10.25 -8.19
N VAL A 153 -5.96 -9.03 -7.95
CA VAL A 153 -6.38 -8.19 -6.82
C VAL A 153 -7.15 -6.98 -7.31
N THR A 154 -8.33 -6.74 -6.76
CA THR A 154 -9.12 -5.53 -7.02
C THR A 154 -9.37 -4.78 -5.73
N ILE A 155 -9.00 -3.50 -5.68
CA ILE A 155 -9.25 -2.60 -4.55
C ILE A 155 -10.00 -1.36 -5.05
N SER A 156 -11.20 -1.13 -4.55
CA SER A 156 -12.06 -0.08 -5.08
C SER A 156 -12.95 0.59 -4.03
N ASN A 157 -13.40 1.82 -4.35
CA ASN A 157 -14.31 2.57 -3.48
C ASN A 157 -13.73 2.76 -2.07
N ILE A 158 -12.49 3.27 -2.00
CA ILE A 158 -11.79 3.53 -0.73
C ILE A 158 -11.68 5.03 -0.49
N THR A 159 -12.08 5.46 0.69
CA THR A 159 -11.78 6.81 1.19
C THR A 159 -10.78 6.69 2.32
N MET A 160 -9.66 7.41 2.25
CA MET A 160 -8.63 7.38 3.28
C MET A 160 -8.13 8.75 3.66
N LYS A 161 -7.80 8.93 4.93
CA LYS A 161 -7.17 10.14 5.46
C LYS A 161 -6.19 9.84 6.57
N GLY A 162 -5.27 10.77 6.81
CA GLY A 162 -4.33 10.67 7.94
C GLY A 162 -3.36 9.50 7.76
N ILE A 163 -2.86 9.30 6.56
CA ILE A 163 -1.83 8.31 6.21
C ILE A 163 -0.59 9.03 5.68
N ILE A 164 0.56 8.41 5.74
CA ILE A 164 1.79 8.99 5.19
C ILE A 164 1.86 8.72 3.68
N THR A 165 1.67 7.48 3.27
CA THR A 165 1.72 7.03 1.87
C THR A 165 0.37 6.43 1.48
N PRO A 166 -0.29 6.87 0.41
CA PRO A 166 -1.59 6.31 0.01
C PRO A 166 -1.53 4.83 -0.31
N ILE A 167 -0.67 4.46 -1.26
CA ILE A 167 -0.50 3.08 -1.74
C ILE A 167 1.00 2.78 -1.78
N PHE A 168 1.39 1.66 -1.23
CA PHE A 168 2.74 1.12 -1.21
C PHE A 168 2.75 -0.28 -1.78
N ILE A 169 3.35 -0.48 -2.95
CA ILE A 169 3.51 -1.79 -3.59
C ILE A 169 5.00 -2.08 -3.68
N CYS A 170 5.43 -3.19 -3.09
CA CYS A 170 6.82 -3.53 -2.94
C CYS A 170 7.10 -4.99 -3.31
N LEU A 171 7.96 -5.17 -4.29
CA LEU A 171 8.64 -6.44 -4.53
C LEU A 171 10.04 -6.35 -3.92
N ASN A 172 10.43 -7.32 -3.09
CA ASN A 172 11.71 -7.32 -2.40
C ASN A 172 12.23 -8.75 -2.22
N HIS A 173 13.41 -8.91 -1.64
CA HIS A 173 14.11 -10.17 -1.49
C HIS A 173 14.48 -10.45 -0.03
N ARG A 174 13.54 -10.31 0.88
CA ARG A 174 13.81 -10.46 2.31
C ARG A 174 14.38 -11.84 2.67
N ARG A 175 13.93 -12.90 1.98
CA ARG A 175 14.31 -14.29 2.26
C ARG A 175 14.72 -15.08 1.03
N MET A 176 15.41 -14.44 0.10
CA MET A 176 15.88 -15.07 -1.16
C MET A 176 16.59 -16.41 -0.96
N ASN A 177 17.34 -16.58 0.11
CA ASN A 177 18.12 -17.79 0.35
C ASN A 177 17.23 -19.04 0.51
N TYR A 178 15.95 -18.89 0.84
CA TYR A 178 15.00 -19.99 1.02
C TYR A 178 14.25 -20.37 -0.26
N HIS A 179 14.26 -19.51 -1.29
CA HIS A 179 13.55 -19.70 -2.55
C HIS A 179 14.47 -19.92 -3.76
N ASN A 180 15.65 -20.53 -3.56
CA ASN A 180 16.64 -20.71 -4.63
C ASN A 180 16.96 -19.42 -5.41
N GLY A 181 16.85 -18.26 -4.76
CA GLY A 181 17.12 -16.96 -5.37
C GLY A 181 16.01 -16.43 -6.28
N THR A 182 14.81 -17.02 -6.30
CA THR A 182 13.70 -16.50 -7.12
C THR A 182 13.03 -15.32 -6.44
N SER A 183 12.80 -14.26 -7.22
CA SER A 183 11.96 -13.13 -6.83
C SER A 183 10.50 -13.56 -6.75
N GLY A 184 9.72 -12.92 -5.88
CA GLY A 184 8.26 -12.95 -5.96
C GLY A 184 7.74 -12.33 -7.25
N ILE A 185 6.45 -12.39 -7.46
CA ILE A 185 5.75 -11.78 -8.59
C ILE A 185 4.60 -10.92 -8.05
N ILE A 186 4.47 -9.72 -8.57
CA ILE A 186 3.28 -8.87 -8.35
C ILE A 186 2.76 -8.48 -9.72
N ARG A 187 1.52 -8.87 -10.01
CA ARG A 187 0.86 -8.56 -11.29
C ARG A 187 -0.66 -8.57 -11.18
N ASP A 188 -1.30 -7.96 -12.17
CA ASP A 188 -2.77 -7.94 -12.30
C ASP A 188 -3.46 -7.39 -11.05
N LEU A 189 -3.11 -6.13 -10.73
CA LEU A 189 -3.70 -5.37 -9.64
C LEU A 189 -4.51 -4.20 -10.19
N HIS A 190 -5.75 -4.06 -9.72
CA HIS A 190 -6.65 -2.99 -10.13
C HIS A 190 -7.07 -2.12 -8.95
N PHE A 191 -6.76 -0.83 -9.05
CA PHE A 191 -7.17 0.19 -8.08
C PHE A 191 -8.13 1.17 -8.75
N SER A 192 -9.31 1.38 -8.17
CA SER A 192 -10.28 2.32 -8.75
C SER A 192 -11.12 3.03 -7.70
N ASN A 193 -11.50 4.27 -8.04
CA ASN A 193 -12.36 5.12 -7.20
C ASN A 193 -11.80 5.24 -5.77
N ILE A 194 -10.59 5.81 -5.66
CA ILE A 194 -9.89 6.01 -4.38
C ILE A 194 -9.69 7.50 -4.14
N THR A 195 -10.07 7.97 -2.96
CA THR A 195 -9.76 9.32 -2.49
C THR A 195 -8.88 9.24 -1.25
N ALA A 196 -7.73 9.92 -1.28
CA ALA A 196 -6.74 9.88 -0.21
C ALA A 196 -6.30 11.29 0.21
N VAL A 197 -6.19 11.50 1.52
CA VAL A 197 -5.52 12.66 2.12
C VAL A 197 -4.31 12.16 2.91
N ALA A 198 -3.13 12.40 2.34
CA ALA A 198 -1.85 11.99 2.91
C ALA A 198 -1.22 13.13 3.72
N GLU A 199 -0.73 12.83 4.91
CA GLU A 199 -0.03 13.77 5.78
C GLU A 199 1.49 13.78 5.52
N GLY A 200 1.98 12.77 4.80
CA GLY A 200 3.39 12.63 4.44
C GLY A 200 3.76 13.25 3.09
N ILE A 201 5.05 13.25 2.85
CA ILE A 201 5.67 13.68 1.59
C ILE A 201 6.11 12.51 0.73
N ILE A 202 5.94 11.28 1.22
CA ILE A 202 6.22 10.06 0.47
C ILE A 202 5.03 9.79 -0.45
N PRO A 203 5.26 9.69 -1.78
CA PRO A 203 4.17 9.49 -2.75
C PRO A 203 3.58 8.10 -2.69
N THR A 204 2.60 7.82 -3.53
CA THR A 204 2.29 6.45 -3.92
C THR A 204 3.54 5.80 -4.52
N LEU A 205 3.88 4.60 -4.05
CA LEU A 205 5.08 3.86 -4.46
C LEU A 205 4.68 2.53 -5.12
N ILE A 206 5.21 2.27 -6.32
CA ILE A 206 5.13 0.99 -7.03
C ILE A 206 6.56 0.60 -7.39
N CYS A 207 7.18 -0.25 -6.58
CA CYS A 207 8.59 -0.52 -6.65
C CYS A 207 8.89 -2.02 -6.80
N GLY A 208 9.25 -2.41 -8.01
CA GLY A 208 9.92 -3.67 -8.28
C GLY A 208 11.40 -3.62 -7.89
N THR A 209 12.14 -4.62 -8.33
CA THR A 209 13.61 -4.72 -8.17
C THR A 209 14.28 -4.84 -9.54
N SER A 210 15.59 -4.66 -9.60
CA SER A 210 16.35 -4.84 -10.83
C SER A 210 16.29 -6.27 -11.41
N THR A 211 15.87 -7.25 -10.61
CA THR A 211 15.72 -8.65 -11.02
C THR A 211 14.29 -9.17 -10.99
N GLY A 212 13.33 -8.38 -10.50
CA GLY A 212 11.92 -8.72 -10.43
C GLY A 212 11.04 -7.51 -10.69
N ARG A 213 10.28 -7.53 -11.79
CA ARG A 213 9.45 -6.41 -12.21
C ARG A 213 8.00 -6.59 -11.78
N ILE A 214 7.36 -5.50 -11.45
CA ILE A 214 5.92 -5.44 -11.17
C ILE A 214 5.22 -5.19 -12.51
N SER A 215 4.11 -5.87 -12.79
CA SER A 215 3.41 -5.68 -14.07
C SER A 215 1.90 -5.64 -13.97
N ASP A 216 1.27 -5.14 -15.04
CA ASP A 216 -0.16 -5.22 -15.27
C ASP A 216 -0.98 -4.55 -14.15
N ILE A 217 -0.65 -3.29 -13.86
CA ILE A 217 -1.32 -2.49 -12.83
C ILE A 217 -2.25 -1.47 -13.49
N THR A 218 -3.46 -1.35 -12.97
CA THR A 218 -4.40 -0.28 -13.34
C THR A 218 -4.64 0.65 -12.15
N LEU A 219 -4.43 1.96 -12.34
CA LEU A 219 -4.79 3.03 -11.42
C LEU A 219 -5.84 3.92 -12.09
N ARG A 220 -7.09 3.83 -11.67
CA ARG A 220 -8.22 4.57 -12.30
C ARG A 220 -9.04 5.35 -11.29
N ASP A 221 -9.41 6.59 -11.65
CA ASP A 221 -10.26 7.44 -10.83
C ASP A 221 -9.71 7.64 -9.41
N ILE A 222 -8.42 8.01 -9.32
CA ILE A 222 -7.74 8.19 -8.04
C ILE A 222 -7.46 9.67 -7.80
N THR A 223 -7.83 10.17 -6.63
CA THR A 223 -7.53 11.54 -6.20
C THR A 223 -6.70 11.48 -4.91
N VAL A 224 -5.53 12.10 -4.95
CA VAL A 224 -4.63 12.15 -3.77
C VAL A 224 -4.26 13.58 -3.46
N GLU A 225 -4.47 13.97 -2.21
CA GLU A 225 -3.90 15.18 -1.63
C GLU A 225 -2.67 14.81 -0.79
N HIS A 226 -1.52 15.38 -1.11
CA HIS A 226 -0.25 15.21 -0.38
C HIS A 226 0.12 16.46 0.41
N ALA A 227 0.94 16.30 1.44
CA ALA A 227 1.47 17.41 2.22
C ALA A 227 2.26 18.40 1.35
N GLY A 228 3.05 17.91 0.40
CA GLY A 228 3.93 18.72 -0.43
C GLY A 228 5.03 19.45 0.35
N GLY A 229 5.70 20.38 -0.31
CA GLY A 229 6.69 21.25 0.33
C GLY A 229 8.14 20.79 0.19
N GLU A 230 8.42 19.75 -0.60
CA GLU A 230 9.76 19.26 -0.80
C GLU A 230 10.51 19.98 -1.93
N LYS A 231 11.81 19.98 -1.81
CA LYS A 231 12.75 20.43 -2.85
C LYS A 231 12.99 19.31 -3.85
N ILE A 232 13.60 19.67 -4.99
CA ILE A 232 14.05 18.69 -5.99
C ILE A 232 14.98 17.68 -5.31
N MET A 233 14.69 16.41 -5.53
CA MET A 233 15.49 15.30 -5.06
C MET A 233 16.45 14.80 -6.12
N LEU A 234 17.66 14.50 -5.71
CA LEU A 234 18.62 13.82 -6.56
C LEU A 234 18.46 12.30 -6.44
N THR A 235 18.40 11.65 -7.57
CA THR A 235 18.49 10.20 -7.70
C THR A 235 19.96 9.75 -7.67
N PRO A 236 20.30 8.50 -7.40
CA PRO A 236 19.42 7.33 -7.42
C PRO A 236 18.73 7.04 -6.07
N VAL A 237 17.53 6.47 -6.16
CA VAL A 237 16.84 5.88 -5.01
C VAL A 237 17.46 4.50 -4.73
N PRO A 238 17.85 4.17 -3.49
CA PRO A 238 18.47 2.87 -3.18
C PRO A 238 17.51 1.70 -3.40
N GLU A 239 18.03 0.58 -3.87
CA GLU A 239 17.24 -0.67 -4.05
C GLU A 239 16.78 -1.26 -2.71
N ASN A 240 17.65 -1.23 -1.71
CA ASN A 240 17.41 -1.74 -0.36
C ASN A 240 16.78 -3.15 -0.30
N LEU A 241 17.27 -4.07 -1.13
CA LEU A 241 16.68 -5.39 -1.37
C LEU A 241 16.45 -6.25 -0.11
N LYS A 242 17.19 -6.00 0.96
CA LYS A 242 17.10 -6.73 2.24
C LYS A 242 16.45 -5.90 3.35
N GLY A 243 16.01 -4.68 3.04
CA GLY A 243 15.35 -3.80 4.01
C GLY A 243 14.02 -4.39 4.46
N TYR A 244 13.59 -4.01 5.66
CA TYR A 244 12.22 -4.31 6.08
C TYR A 244 11.26 -3.55 5.16
N PRO A 245 10.26 -4.23 4.56
CA PRO A 245 9.39 -3.60 3.57
C PRO A 245 8.40 -2.67 4.26
N GLU A 246 8.63 -1.41 4.07
CA GLU A 246 7.76 -0.32 4.47
C GLU A 246 8.05 0.91 3.60
N ASN A 247 7.17 1.88 3.56
CA ASN A 247 7.27 3.03 2.67
C ASN A 247 8.59 3.81 2.78
N ARG A 248 9.25 3.80 3.95
CA ARG A 248 10.53 4.49 4.19
C ARG A 248 11.77 3.70 3.75
N MET A 249 11.61 2.45 3.29
CA MET A 249 12.75 1.63 2.86
C MET A 249 13.52 2.25 1.69
N TYR A 250 12.86 3.04 0.86
CA TYR A 250 13.47 3.76 -0.27
C TYR A 250 13.95 5.16 0.09
N GLY A 251 14.01 5.49 1.37
CA GLY A 251 14.35 6.81 1.89
C GLY A 251 13.12 7.64 2.21
N LYS A 252 13.31 8.61 3.12
CA LYS A 252 12.25 9.53 3.56
C LYS A 252 11.91 10.59 2.50
N GLN A 253 12.71 10.67 1.46
CA GLN A 253 12.55 11.59 0.35
C GLN A 253 12.55 10.79 -0.95
N ASN A 254 11.62 11.11 -1.83
CA ASN A 254 11.43 10.44 -3.11
C ASN A 254 11.46 11.47 -4.25
N PRO A 255 11.87 11.07 -5.46
CA PRO A 255 11.99 12.02 -6.58
C PRO A 255 10.62 12.48 -7.13
N ALA A 256 9.51 11.88 -6.72
CA ALA A 256 8.16 12.28 -7.12
C ALA A 256 7.39 12.92 -5.96
N GLY A 257 6.52 13.86 -6.27
CA GLY A 257 5.58 14.44 -5.31
C GLY A 257 4.30 13.62 -5.14
N GLY A 258 3.89 12.85 -6.15
CA GLY A 258 2.60 12.13 -6.15
C GLY A 258 2.69 10.65 -6.42
N LEU A 259 3.45 10.22 -7.44
CA LEU A 259 3.56 8.82 -7.83
C LEU A 259 4.97 8.49 -8.29
N TYR A 260 5.59 7.51 -7.66
CA TYR A 260 6.89 6.96 -8.03
C TYR A 260 6.74 5.50 -8.45
N ILE A 261 7.18 5.20 -9.68
CA ILE A 261 7.12 3.85 -10.26
C ILE A 261 8.53 3.44 -10.65
N ARG A 262 8.96 2.27 -10.19
CA ARG A 262 10.29 1.72 -10.51
C ARG A 262 10.23 0.24 -10.83
N HIS A 263 11.04 -0.20 -11.82
CA HIS A 263 11.13 -1.59 -12.26
C HIS A 263 9.75 -2.20 -12.51
N ALA A 264 8.99 -1.57 -13.40
CA ALA A 264 7.61 -1.94 -13.65
C ALA A 264 7.25 -1.87 -15.13
N ASP A 265 6.27 -2.70 -15.54
CA ASP A 265 5.80 -2.80 -16.91
C ASP A 265 4.27 -2.81 -17.02
N ASN A 266 3.74 -2.36 -18.15
CA ASN A 266 2.32 -2.46 -18.47
C ASN A 266 1.42 -1.80 -17.42
N ILE A 267 1.60 -0.51 -17.14
CA ILE A 267 0.77 0.20 -16.19
C ILE A 267 -0.15 1.18 -16.92
N LEU A 268 -1.43 1.12 -16.58
CA LEU A 268 -2.43 2.09 -17.00
C LEU A 268 -2.76 3.04 -15.84
N ILE A 269 -2.60 4.33 -16.09
CA ILE A 269 -2.96 5.41 -15.16
C ILE A 269 -4.02 6.26 -15.85
N GLU A 270 -5.25 6.24 -15.35
CA GLU A 270 -6.36 6.98 -15.94
C GLU A 270 -7.10 7.82 -14.90
N ASN A 271 -7.35 9.09 -15.22
CA ASN A 271 -8.03 10.04 -14.35
C ASN A 271 -7.40 10.10 -12.95
N TYR A 272 -6.09 10.34 -12.91
CA TYR A 272 -5.30 10.43 -11.68
C TYR A 272 -5.08 11.91 -11.32
N ARG A 273 -5.53 12.31 -10.14
CA ARG A 273 -5.43 13.68 -9.65
C ARG A 273 -4.50 13.77 -8.45
N ILE A 274 -3.51 14.65 -8.54
CA ILE A 274 -2.53 14.91 -7.50
C ILE A 274 -2.66 16.37 -7.08
N HIS A 275 -2.89 16.60 -5.79
CA HIS A 275 -2.90 17.92 -5.19
C HIS A 275 -1.81 18.02 -4.11
N GLN A 276 -0.94 19.03 -4.21
CA GLN A 276 0.06 19.33 -3.18
C GLN A 276 -0.43 20.51 -2.34
N ARG A 277 -0.63 20.32 -1.03
CA ARG A 277 -1.06 21.39 -0.11
C ARG A 277 -0.05 22.51 0.01
N LYS A 278 1.24 22.17 -0.04
CA LYS A 278 2.36 23.14 -0.09
C LYS A 278 3.03 23.02 -1.44
N THR A 279 3.61 24.14 -1.92
CA THR A 279 4.38 24.13 -3.15
C THR A 279 5.48 23.08 -3.12
N ASP A 280 5.45 22.16 -4.10
CA ASP A 280 6.41 21.06 -4.23
C ASP A 280 7.25 21.23 -5.51
N HIS A 281 8.54 21.01 -5.43
CA HIS A 281 9.44 21.19 -6.55
C HIS A 281 9.75 19.91 -7.31
N ARG A 282 9.22 18.77 -6.84
CA ARG A 282 9.35 17.49 -7.52
C ARG A 282 8.31 17.37 -8.64
N PRO A 283 8.59 16.57 -9.69
CA PRO A 283 7.55 16.20 -10.66
C PRO A 283 6.39 15.47 -9.94
N ALA A 284 5.20 15.56 -10.51
CA ALA A 284 4.05 14.87 -9.98
C ALA A 284 4.24 13.35 -10.07
N ILE A 285 4.80 12.88 -11.19
CA ILE A 285 5.13 11.49 -11.44
C ILE A 285 6.60 11.36 -11.80
N PHE A 286 7.28 10.38 -11.23
CA PHE A 286 8.62 9.97 -11.62
C PHE A 286 8.63 8.48 -11.95
N LEU A 287 9.08 8.15 -13.17
CA LEU A 287 9.20 6.79 -13.67
C LEU A 287 10.68 6.41 -13.78
N ASP A 288 11.08 5.28 -13.21
CA ASP A 288 12.46 4.82 -13.15
C ASP A 288 12.56 3.37 -13.61
N ASP A 289 13.20 3.11 -14.74
CA ASP A 289 13.26 1.80 -15.38
C ASP A 289 11.86 1.19 -15.55
N ALA A 290 10.99 1.91 -16.24
CA ALA A 290 9.62 1.50 -16.50
C ALA A 290 9.36 1.38 -18.01
N THR A 291 8.51 0.42 -18.39
CA THR A 291 8.19 0.14 -19.81
C THR A 291 6.69 0.00 -20.01
N ASN A 292 6.20 0.56 -21.11
CA ASN A 292 4.79 0.47 -21.51
C ASN A 292 3.84 1.04 -20.44
N ILE A 293 4.03 2.33 -20.13
CA ILE A 293 3.19 3.06 -19.18
C ILE A 293 2.28 4.00 -19.96
N HIS A 294 0.99 3.88 -19.76
CA HIS A 294 -0.03 4.71 -20.39
C HIS A 294 -0.67 5.61 -19.37
N ILE A 295 -0.62 6.92 -19.60
CA ILE A 295 -1.15 7.93 -18.69
C ILE A 295 -2.18 8.76 -19.43
N GLU A 296 -3.40 8.79 -18.91
CA GLU A 296 -4.52 9.56 -19.46
C GLU A 296 -5.22 10.37 -18.37
N LYS A 297 -5.65 11.59 -18.72
CA LYS A 297 -6.38 12.51 -17.83
C LYS A 297 -5.65 12.77 -16.50
N LEU A 298 -4.32 12.98 -16.58
CA LEU A 298 -3.51 13.35 -15.42
C LEU A 298 -3.77 14.82 -15.05
N GLN A 299 -4.05 15.08 -13.79
CA GLN A 299 -4.16 16.42 -13.24
C GLN A 299 -3.20 16.58 -12.06
N SER A 300 -2.42 17.65 -12.06
CA SER A 300 -1.53 17.97 -10.93
C SER A 300 -1.61 19.45 -10.58
N THR A 301 -1.74 19.73 -9.30
CA THR A 301 -1.76 21.08 -8.75
C THR A 301 -0.81 21.19 -7.56
N GLY A 302 -0.21 22.39 -7.38
CA GLY A 302 0.74 22.66 -6.31
C GLY A 302 2.18 22.19 -6.59
N SER A 303 2.43 21.43 -7.64
CA SER A 303 3.79 21.18 -8.14
C SER A 303 4.25 22.35 -9.04
N VAL A 304 5.49 22.77 -8.84
CA VAL A 304 6.19 23.80 -9.66
C VAL A 304 7.38 23.20 -10.39
N SER A 305 7.47 21.90 -10.53
CA SER A 305 8.45 21.24 -11.37
C SER A 305 8.34 21.69 -12.82
N LYS A 306 9.45 21.72 -13.55
CA LYS A 306 9.46 22.04 -14.98
C LYS A 306 8.71 21.02 -15.83
N ALA A 307 8.69 19.78 -15.38
CA ALA A 307 7.96 18.69 -16.01
C ALA A 307 6.97 18.08 -15.03
N ILE A 308 5.75 17.78 -15.49
CA ILE A 308 4.76 17.08 -14.69
C ILE A 308 5.13 15.61 -14.49
N ILE A 309 5.81 15.02 -15.49
CA ILE A 309 6.34 13.66 -15.49
C ILE A 309 7.83 13.73 -15.80
N GLU A 310 8.65 13.08 -15.02
CA GLU A 310 10.06 12.83 -15.30
C GLU A 310 10.33 11.34 -15.43
N THR A 311 11.26 10.98 -16.31
CA THR A 311 11.56 9.59 -16.64
C THR A 311 13.07 9.33 -16.59
N ASN A 312 13.46 8.13 -16.11
CA ASN A 312 14.82 7.62 -16.15
C ASN A 312 14.83 6.17 -16.67
N LYS A 313 15.60 5.89 -17.73
CA LYS A 313 15.71 4.55 -18.34
C LYS A 313 14.37 3.92 -18.73
N CYS A 314 13.41 4.72 -19.13
CA CYS A 314 12.07 4.26 -19.48
C CYS A 314 11.92 4.03 -20.99
N ASN A 315 10.91 3.22 -21.36
CA ASN A 315 10.59 2.94 -22.76
C ASN A 315 9.07 2.85 -22.93
N LYS A 316 8.55 3.35 -24.07
CA LYS A 316 7.12 3.33 -24.41
C LYS A 316 6.25 3.99 -23.33
N ILE A 317 6.59 5.21 -22.96
CA ILE A 317 5.76 6.01 -22.05
C ILE A 317 4.85 6.91 -22.90
N THR A 318 3.56 6.88 -22.65
CA THR A 318 2.59 7.75 -23.32
C THR A 318 1.81 8.61 -22.35
N LEU A 319 1.61 9.86 -22.72
CA LEU A 319 0.71 10.79 -22.06
C LEU A 319 -0.31 11.28 -23.07
N GLU A 320 -1.61 11.11 -22.79
CA GLU A 320 -2.73 11.45 -23.70
C GLU A 320 -2.53 10.88 -25.13
N GLY A 321 -2.02 9.65 -25.21
CA GLY A 321 -1.72 8.97 -26.48
C GLY A 321 -0.42 9.39 -27.18
N HIS A 322 0.31 10.37 -26.67
CA HIS A 322 1.58 10.85 -27.23
C HIS A 322 2.77 10.30 -26.44
N LEU A 323 3.85 9.92 -27.15
CA LEU A 323 5.11 9.51 -26.50
C LEU A 323 5.73 10.67 -25.71
N VAL A 324 6.21 10.37 -24.51
CA VAL A 324 6.88 11.30 -23.59
C VAL A 324 8.38 11.06 -23.60
#